data_69e46000de12693691e0a8217f999534
#
_entry.id   69e46000de12693691e0a8217f999534
#
_cell.length_a   1.000
_cell.length_b   1.000
_cell.length_c   1.000
_cell.angle_alpha   90.00
_cell.angle_beta   90.00
_cell.angle_gamma   90.00
#
_symmetry.space_group_name_H-M   'P 1'
#
loop_
_entity.id
_entity.type
_entity.pdbx_description
1 polymer ?
#
loop_
_entity_poly.entity_id
_entity_poly.type
_entity_poly.pdbx_seq_one_letter_code
_entity_poly.pdbx_strand_id
1 'polypeptide(L)'
;VYFMTGTDEHGQKIEEKALAANKTPQAFVDEVAGVIRGLFDLMNTSYDKFIRTTDPYHELQVQKMFKKLYEQGDIYKSEYEGWYCTACESFYTETQLKDGACPDCGGPVHKAKEESYFFKLSNYADRLIKHIEEHPDFIQPESRKNEMINNFIKPGLQDLAVSRTSFKWGIPVDFDPKHVVYVWIDALSNYITGIGYDADGNHEERFKEFWPADLHLIGKDILRFHTIYWPIMLMALDIPLPKQVFGHPWLLVGEGKMSKSKGNVIYADDLVKLFGVDAVRYLMLHEMPFAQDGTLTYDIMVERINSDLANILGNLVNRTLAMTNKYNGGIVTNAKVSGEFDQELIDLALSTPKKVSDHMDRLRVQDSIDDIFDLLKRCNKYIDETAPWALAKDEANKDR
;
A
#
# COMPACT_ATOMS: atom_id res chain seq x y z
N VAL A 1 6.93 -15.40 2.63
CA VAL A 1 6.05 -14.31 2.15
C VAL A 1 6.16 -14.24 0.65
N TYR A 2 5.03 -14.13 -0.05
CA TYR A 2 4.99 -13.83 -1.49
C TYR A 2 4.44 -12.41 -1.66
N PHE A 3 5.24 -11.51 -2.20
CA PHE A 3 4.88 -10.11 -2.40
C PHE A 3 4.73 -9.78 -3.88
N MET A 4 3.52 -9.39 -4.26
CA MET A 4 3.19 -8.98 -5.61
C MET A 4 2.84 -7.49 -5.66
N THR A 5 3.37 -6.82 -6.67
CA THR A 5 3.04 -5.45 -7.06
C THR A 5 2.92 -5.36 -8.57
N GLY A 6 2.55 -4.20 -9.11
CA GLY A 6 2.43 -4.05 -10.55
C GLY A 6 1.88 -2.70 -10.98
N THR A 7 1.47 -2.63 -12.25
CA THR A 7 0.94 -1.43 -12.88
C THR A 7 -0.45 -1.67 -13.46
N ASP A 8 -1.36 -0.73 -13.22
CA ASP A 8 -2.64 -0.56 -13.91
C ASP A 8 -2.41 0.34 -15.12
N GLU A 9 -2.64 -0.20 -16.33
CA GLU A 9 -2.14 0.37 -17.58
C GLU A 9 -3.22 0.72 -18.59
N HIS A 10 -4.49 0.43 -18.33
CA HIS A 10 -5.60 0.70 -19.23
C HIS A 10 -6.35 1.99 -18.85
N GLY A 11 -7.30 2.37 -19.70
CA GLY A 11 -8.25 3.45 -19.44
C GLY A 11 -8.04 4.71 -20.27
N GLN A 12 -9.07 5.56 -20.27
CA GLN A 12 -9.13 6.79 -21.07
C GLN A 12 -7.97 7.73 -20.78
N LYS A 13 -7.61 7.90 -19.52
CA LYS A 13 -6.53 8.80 -19.08
C LYS A 13 -5.16 8.39 -19.64
N ILE A 14 -4.92 7.10 -19.77
CA ILE A 14 -3.68 6.57 -20.36
C ILE A 14 -3.69 6.80 -21.86
N GLU A 15 -4.81 6.51 -22.55
CA GLU A 15 -4.99 6.77 -23.99
C GLU A 15 -4.71 8.24 -24.33
N GLU A 16 -5.32 9.17 -23.58
CA GLU A 16 -5.12 10.61 -23.76
C GLU A 16 -3.67 11.05 -23.54
N LYS A 17 -3.00 10.52 -22.51
CA LYS A 17 -1.59 10.84 -22.24
C LYS A 17 -0.64 10.28 -23.27
N ALA A 18 -0.88 9.07 -23.76
CA ALA A 18 -0.10 8.47 -24.83
C ALA A 18 -0.23 9.29 -26.12
N LEU A 19 -1.46 9.70 -26.48
CA LEU A 19 -1.73 10.57 -27.61
C LEU A 19 -1.01 11.91 -27.48
N ALA A 20 -1.09 12.55 -26.32
CA ALA A 20 -0.39 13.81 -26.04
C ALA A 20 1.14 13.68 -26.13
N ALA A 21 1.67 12.50 -25.85
CA ALA A 21 3.08 12.18 -25.99
C ALA A 21 3.49 11.71 -27.41
N ASN A 22 2.56 11.69 -28.38
CA ASN A 22 2.75 11.13 -29.73
C ASN A 22 3.25 9.67 -29.70
N LYS A 23 2.71 8.85 -28.78
CA LYS A 23 3.04 7.43 -28.63
C LYS A 23 1.80 6.57 -28.75
N THR A 24 2.00 5.29 -29.10
CA THR A 24 0.91 4.31 -28.90
C THR A 24 0.71 4.10 -27.40
N PRO A 25 -0.50 3.78 -26.93
CA PRO A 25 -0.74 3.49 -25.52
C PRO A 25 0.22 2.40 -24.98
N GLN A 26 0.44 1.32 -25.73
CA GLN A 26 1.38 0.26 -25.34
C GLN A 26 2.80 0.79 -25.11
N ALA A 27 3.36 1.54 -26.07
CA ALA A 27 4.71 2.09 -25.92
C ALA A 27 4.82 3.08 -24.75
N PHE A 28 3.75 3.82 -24.47
CA PHE A 28 3.69 4.73 -23.34
C PHE A 28 3.71 3.98 -22.01
N VAL A 29 2.88 2.95 -21.85
CA VAL A 29 2.84 2.17 -20.60
C VAL A 29 4.08 1.32 -20.40
N ASP A 30 4.72 0.82 -21.47
CA ASP A 30 5.99 0.10 -21.39
C ASP A 30 7.10 0.96 -20.76
N GLU A 31 7.16 2.23 -21.17
CA GLU A 31 8.12 3.18 -20.61
C GLU A 31 7.80 3.51 -19.14
N VAL A 32 6.53 3.80 -18.84
CA VAL A 32 6.10 4.14 -17.47
C VAL A 32 6.29 2.97 -16.52
N ALA A 33 5.93 1.76 -16.93
CA ALA A 33 6.13 0.55 -16.12
C ALA A 33 7.62 0.29 -15.85
N GLY A 34 8.49 0.56 -16.85
CA GLY A 34 9.95 0.48 -16.66
C GLY A 34 10.45 1.46 -15.61
N VAL A 35 9.97 2.71 -15.61
CA VAL A 35 10.31 3.72 -14.60
C VAL A 35 9.83 3.30 -13.21
N ILE A 36 8.59 2.84 -13.08
CA ILE A 36 8.02 2.39 -11.80
C ILE A 36 8.81 1.21 -11.24
N ARG A 37 9.12 0.20 -12.06
CA ARG A 37 9.95 -0.93 -11.63
C ARG A 37 11.32 -0.46 -11.16
N GLY A 38 11.96 0.45 -11.90
CA GLY A 38 13.24 1.04 -11.51
C GLY A 38 13.20 1.77 -10.16
N LEU A 39 12.06 2.41 -9.80
CA LEU A 39 11.88 3.02 -8.48
C LEU A 39 11.75 1.97 -7.36
N PHE A 40 11.05 0.86 -7.60
CA PHE A 40 11.00 -0.26 -6.64
C PHE A 40 12.40 -0.84 -6.40
N ASP A 41 13.18 -1.04 -7.47
CA ASP A 41 14.56 -1.54 -7.39
C ASP A 41 15.47 -0.54 -6.66
N LEU A 42 15.38 0.76 -6.98
CA LEU A 42 16.11 1.84 -6.30
C LEU A 42 15.84 1.87 -4.79
N MET A 43 14.58 1.60 -4.40
CA MET A 43 14.15 1.56 -3.00
C MET A 43 14.42 0.23 -2.31
N ASN A 44 15.17 -0.69 -2.93
CA ASN A 44 15.43 -2.03 -2.41
C ASN A 44 14.15 -2.78 -2.00
N THR A 45 13.10 -2.68 -2.80
CA THR A 45 11.83 -3.36 -2.54
C THR A 45 11.90 -4.77 -3.12
N SER A 46 11.81 -5.78 -2.25
CA SER A 46 11.87 -7.20 -2.64
C SER A 46 10.47 -7.71 -2.99
N TYR A 47 10.02 -7.50 -4.22
CA TYR A 47 8.80 -8.10 -4.75
C TYR A 47 9.13 -9.41 -5.50
N ASP A 48 8.26 -10.40 -5.38
CA ASP A 48 8.39 -11.70 -6.08
C ASP A 48 7.80 -11.65 -7.48
N LYS A 49 6.78 -10.83 -7.69
CA LYS A 49 6.12 -10.63 -8.98
C LYS A 49 5.78 -9.16 -9.20
N PHE A 50 6.12 -8.68 -10.40
CA PHE A 50 5.62 -7.42 -10.93
C PHE A 50 4.66 -7.74 -12.08
N ILE A 51 3.34 -7.61 -11.84
CA ILE A 51 2.29 -7.83 -12.82
C ILE A 51 1.99 -6.56 -13.61
N ARG A 52 1.63 -6.71 -14.87
CA ARG A 52 1.09 -5.64 -15.71
C ARG A 52 -0.31 -6.01 -16.18
N THR A 53 -1.24 -5.07 -16.17
CA THR A 53 -2.59 -5.36 -16.67
C THR A 53 -2.63 -5.53 -18.20
N THR A 54 -1.55 -5.19 -18.90
CA THR A 54 -1.31 -5.50 -20.32
C THR A 54 -0.65 -6.88 -20.56
N ASP A 55 -0.43 -7.70 -19.52
CA ASP A 55 0.05 -9.07 -19.71
C ASP A 55 -1.04 -9.90 -20.42
N PRO A 56 -0.74 -10.59 -21.54
CA PRO A 56 -1.77 -11.30 -22.32
C PRO A 56 -2.55 -12.35 -21.53
N TYR A 57 -1.91 -12.99 -20.55
CA TYR A 57 -2.59 -13.94 -19.67
C TYR A 57 -3.64 -13.23 -18.80
N HIS A 58 -3.29 -12.08 -18.25
CA HIS A 58 -4.21 -11.29 -17.44
C HIS A 58 -5.43 -10.85 -18.27
N GLU A 59 -5.21 -10.27 -19.45
CA GLU A 59 -6.28 -9.83 -20.34
C GLU A 59 -7.24 -10.97 -20.69
N LEU A 60 -6.70 -12.15 -21.03
CA LEU A 60 -7.50 -13.33 -21.33
C LEU A 60 -8.37 -13.77 -20.14
N GLN A 61 -7.80 -13.78 -18.94
CA GLN A 61 -8.54 -14.17 -17.75
C GLN A 61 -9.63 -13.17 -17.38
N VAL A 62 -9.38 -11.87 -17.54
CA VAL A 62 -10.39 -10.82 -17.33
C VAL A 62 -11.55 -10.97 -18.29
N GLN A 63 -11.30 -11.24 -19.57
CA GLN A 63 -12.35 -11.51 -20.56
C GLN A 63 -13.22 -12.71 -20.14
N LYS A 64 -12.60 -13.81 -19.72
CA LYS A 64 -13.32 -15.00 -19.26
C LYS A 64 -14.14 -14.75 -18.00
N MET A 65 -13.58 -14.03 -17.01
CA MET A 65 -14.30 -13.64 -15.78
C MET A 65 -15.50 -12.76 -16.09
N PHE A 66 -15.33 -11.75 -16.95
CA PHE A 66 -16.41 -10.86 -17.35
C PHE A 66 -17.54 -11.63 -18.05
N LYS A 67 -17.19 -12.53 -18.97
CA LYS A 67 -18.14 -13.41 -19.66
C LYS A 67 -18.89 -14.32 -18.70
N LYS A 68 -18.19 -14.94 -17.76
CA LYS A 68 -18.80 -15.78 -16.72
C LYS A 68 -19.82 -15.01 -15.89
N LEU A 69 -19.47 -13.79 -15.42
CA LEU A 69 -20.39 -12.91 -14.69
C LEU A 69 -21.61 -12.50 -15.53
N TYR A 70 -21.44 -12.33 -16.83
CA TYR A 70 -22.54 -12.04 -17.74
C TYR A 70 -23.44 -13.26 -17.95
N GLU A 71 -22.89 -14.44 -18.22
CA GLU A 71 -23.64 -15.67 -18.45
C GLU A 71 -24.44 -16.13 -17.22
N GLN A 72 -23.93 -15.88 -16.02
CA GLN A 72 -24.66 -16.18 -14.77
C GLN A 72 -25.67 -15.09 -14.37
N GLY A 73 -25.72 -13.97 -15.12
CA GLY A 73 -26.71 -12.92 -14.94
C GLY A 73 -26.36 -11.85 -13.88
N ASP A 74 -25.16 -11.87 -13.36
CA ASP A 74 -24.64 -10.81 -12.46
C ASP A 74 -24.26 -9.53 -13.21
N ILE A 75 -23.94 -9.66 -14.50
CA ILE A 75 -23.76 -8.54 -15.41
C ILE A 75 -24.90 -8.51 -16.42
N TYR A 76 -25.43 -7.31 -16.68
CA TYR A 76 -26.49 -7.06 -17.66
C TYR A 76 -26.22 -5.78 -18.46
N LYS A 77 -26.75 -5.69 -19.68
CA LYS A 77 -26.59 -4.53 -20.56
C LYS A 77 -27.70 -3.51 -20.33
N SER A 78 -27.35 -2.24 -20.22
CA SER A 78 -28.28 -1.12 -20.06
C SER A 78 -27.68 0.19 -20.58
N GLU A 79 -28.50 1.24 -20.62
CA GLU A 79 -28.04 2.63 -20.89
C GLU A 79 -27.91 3.37 -19.53
N TYR A 80 -26.87 4.15 -19.39
CA TYR A 80 -26.68 5.02 -18.25
C TYR A 80 -26.56 6.47 -18.69
N GLU A 81 -27.23 7.35 -17.97
CA GLU A 81 -27.06 8.80 -18.07
C GLU A 81 -26.72 9.35 -16.69
N GLY A 82 -25.58 10.01 -16.57
CA GLY A 82 -25.13 10.52 -15.29
C GLY A 82 -23.97 11.48 -15.42
N TRP A 83 -23.37 11.84 -14.27
CA TRP A 83 -22.21 12.70 -14.20
C TRP A 83 -20.94 11.86 -14.23
N TYR A 84 -20.11 12.02 -15.25
CA TYR A 84 -18.88 11.25 -15.42
C TYR A 84 -17.65 12.07 -15.04
N CYS A 85 -16.77 11.46 -14.23
CA CYS A 85 -15.46 11.99 -13.91
C CYS A 85 -14.38 11.25 -14.68
N THR A 86 -13.72 11.91 -15.63
CA THR A 86 -12.64 11.30 -16.43
C THR A 86 -11.41 10.92 -15.56
N ALA A 87 -11.14 11.70 -14.51
CA ALA A 87 -9.98 11.43 -13.62
C ALA A 87 -10.15 10.16 -12.78
N CYS A 88 -11.38 9.83 -12.36
CA CYS A 88 -11.71 8.63 -11.59
C CYS A 88 -12.31 7.52 -12.45
N GLU A 89 -12.60 7.82 -13.74
CA GLU A 89 -13.29 6.93 -14.67
C GLU A 89 -14.62 6.37 -14.10
N SER A 90 -15.35 7.20 -13.36
CA SER A 90 -16.54 6.80 -12.61
C SER A 90 -17.72 7.69 -12.89
N PHE A 91 -18.91 7.07 -12.92
CA PHE A 91 -20.19 7.77 -12.98
C PHE A 91 -20.76 8.04 -11.59
N TYR A 92 -21.45 9.16 -11.46
CA TYR A 92 -22.13 9.60 -10.25
C TYR A 92 -23.52 10.11 -10.58
N THR A 93 -24.45 9.91 -9.64
CA THR A 93 -25.73 10.60 -9.65
C THR A 93 -25.54 12.06 -9.21
N GLU A 94 -26.48 12.93 -9.54
CA GLU A 94 -26.43 14.34 -9.13
C GLU A 94 -26.34 14.50 -7.59
N THR A 95 -27.00 13.61 -6.86
CA THR A 95 -27.00 13.59 -5.38
C THR A 95 -25.68 13.15 -4.76
N GLN A 96 -24.83 12.46 -5.52
CA GLN A 96 -23.50 12.03 -5.07
C GLN A 96 -22.43 13.10 -5.25
N LEU A 97 -22.70 14.12 -6.09
CA LEU A 97 -21.73 15.18 -6.30
C LEU A 97 -21.53 16.01 -5.03
N LYS A 98 -20.30 16.48 -4.80
CA LYS A 98 -19.97 17.43 -3.74
C LYS A 98 -19.69 18.79 -4.39
N ASP A 99 -20.55 19.75 -4.12
CA ASP A 99 -20.46 21.10 -4.72
C ASP A 99 -20.37 21.09 -6.26
N GLY A 100 -21.07 20.15 -6.92
CA GLY A 100 -21.05 19.97 -8.37
C GLY A 100 -19.78 19.31 -8.92
N ALA A 101 -18.92 18.80 -8.07
CA ALA A 101 -17.66 18.12 -8.42
C ALA A 101 -17.67 16.64 -8.03
N CYS A 102 -16.68 15.90 -8.54
CA CYS A 102 -16.48 14.48 -8.23
C CYS A 102 -16.30 14.26 -6.71
N PRO A 103 -17.07 13.38 -6.08
CA PRO A 103 -16.98 13.13 -4.63
C PRO A 103 -15.67 12.49 -4.20
N ASP A 104 -14.97 11.79 -5.12
CA ASP A 104 -13.75 11.05 -4.82
C ASP A 104 -12.49 11.91 -5.00
N CYS A 105 -12.37 12.65 -6.11
CA CYS A 105 -11.15 13.42 -6.40
C CYS A 105 -11.35 14.95 -6.35
N GLY A 106 -12.58 15.43 -6.22
CA GLY A 106 -12.90 16.87 -6.29
C GLY A 106 -12.75 17.50 -7.67
N GLY A 107 -12.50 16.68 -8.70
CA GLY A 107 -12.31 17.14 -10.08
C GLY A 107 -13.61 17.44 -10.82
N PRO A 108 -13.53 18.05 -12.04
CA PRO A 108 -14.70 18.36 -12.84
C PRO A 108 -15.40 17.09 -13.32
N VAL A 109 -16.73 17.19 -13.43
CA VAL A 109 -17.59 16.15 -13.99
C VAL A 109 -18.41 16.73 -15.14
N HIS A 110 -18.79 15.88 -16.11
CA HIS A 110 -19.67 16.26 -17.22
C HIS A 110 -20.80 15.25 -17.38
N LYS A 111 -21.93 15.68 -17.93
CA LYS A 111 -23.03 14.76 -18.26
C LYS A 111 -22.61 13.86 -19.40
N ALA A 112 -22.79 12.56 -19.23
CA ALA A 112 -22.55 11.56 -20.25
C ALA A 112 -23.70 10.57 -20.28
N LYS A 113 -24.05 10.13 -21.49
CA LYS A 113 -24.99 9.03 -21.73
C LYS A 113 -24.25 7.97 -22.52
N GLU A 114 -24.19 6.77 -21.99
CA GLU A 114 -23.43 5.66 -22.58
C GLU A 114 -24.18 4.34 -22.42
N GLU A 115 -24.15 3.50 -23.45
CA GLU A 115 -24.52 2.10 -23.34
C GLU A 115 -23.41 1.40 -22.55
N SER A 116 -23.75 0.66 -21.52
CA SER A 116 -22.80 -0.01 -20.66
C SER A 116 -23.32 -1.35 -20.15
N TYR A 117 -22.42 -2.22 -19.79
CA TYR A 117 -22.71 -3.38 -18.95
C TYR A 117 -22.68 -2.96 -17.48
N PHE A 118 -23.61 -3.51 -16.68
CA PHE A 118 -23.78 -3.21 -15.26
C PHE A 118 -23.61 -4.47 -14.45
N PHE A 119 -22.81 -4.37 -13.38
CA PHE A 119 -22.66 -5.41 -12.39
C PHE A 119 -23.58 -5.18 -11.21
N LYS A 120 -24.40 -6.18 -10.84
CA LYS A 120 -25.41 -6.14 -9.78
C LYS A 120 -24.79 -6.17 -8.39
N LEU A 121 -24.09 -5.11 -8.00
CA LEU A 121 -23.48 -4.99 -6.68
C LEU A 121 -24.52 -5.08 -5.55
N SER A 122 -25.73 -4.56 -5.81
CA SER A 122 -26.86 -4.55 -4.86
C SER A 122 -27.22 -5.95 -4.35
N ASN A 123 -27.08 -6.99 -5.18
CA ASN A 123 -27.38 -8.38 -4.78
C ASN A 123 -26.44 -8.93 -3.72
N TYR A 124 -25.27 -8.33 -3.53
CA TYR A 124 -24.23 -8.81 -2.63
C TYR A 124 -24.05 -7.97 -1.36
N ALA A 125 -24.80 -6.88 -1.21
CA ALA A 125 -24.65 -5.94 -0.10
C ALA A 125 -24.75 -6.62 1.27
N ASP A 126 -25.80 -7.42 1.51
CA ASP A 126 -26.01 -8.11 2.77
C ASP A 126 -24.91 -9.13 3.06
N ARG A 127 -24.45 -9.85 2.03
CA ARG A 127 -23.36 -10.82 2.15
C ARG A 127 -22.04 -10.14 2.50
N LEU A 128 -21.79 -8.96 1.92
CA LEU A 128 -20.61 -8.15 2.22
C LEU A 128 -20.64 -7.60 3.64
N ILE A 129 -21.78 -7.02 4.08
CA ILE A 129 -21.95 -6.52 5.46
C ILE A 129 -21.68 -7.64 6.45
N LYS A 130 -22.33 -8.80 6.25
CA LYS A 130 -22.14 -9.96 7.12
C LYS A 130 -20.67 -10.37 7.20
N HIS A 131 -19.96 -10.42 6.07
CA HIS A 131 -18.54 -10.75 6.05
C HIS A 131 -17.72 -9.76 6.87
N ILE A 132 -17.97 -8.44 6.73
CA ILE A 132 -17.26 -7.39 7.49
C ILE A 132 -17.53 -7.51 9.00
N GLU A 133 -18.76 -7.87 9.39
CA GLU A 133 -19.14 -8.05 10.80
C GLU A 133 -18.50 -9.30 11.41
N GLU A 134 -18.44 -10.40 10.66
CA GLU A 134 -17.83 -11.65 11.10
C GLU A 134 -16.30 -11.60 11.11
N HIS A 135 -15.68 -10.67 10.35
CA HIS A 135 -14.24 -10.50 10.23
C HIS A 135 -13.85 -9.04 10.58
N PRO A 136 -13.77 -8.69 11.87
CA PRO A 136 -13.57 -7.30 12.31
C PRO A 136 -12.27 -6.66 11.81
N ASP A 137 -11.25 -7.46 11.50
CA ASP A 137 -9.96 -7.02 10.97
C ASP A 137 -9.89 -6.98 9.44
N PHE A 138 -10.98 -7.33 8.74
CA PHE A 138 -11.01 -7.34 7.28
C PHE A 138 -10.66 -5.99 6.65
N ILE A 139 -11.15 -4.88 7.24
CA ILE A 139 -10.85 -3.52 6.78
C ILE A 139 -10.12 -2.76 7.89
N GLN A 140 -8.89 -2.33 7.62
CA GLN A 140 -8.07 -1.56 8.55
C GLN A 140 -7.56 -0.26 7.89
N PRO A 141 -7.40 0.82 8.66
CA PRO A 141 -7.78 1.03 10.06
C PRO A 141 -9.30 1.05 10.28
N GLU A 142 -9.75 0.89 11.51
CA GLU A 142 -11.18 0.82 11.84
C GLU A 142 -11.98 2.07 11.42
N SER A 143 -11.34 3.24 11.44
CA SER A 143 -11.96 4.48 10.93
C SER A 143 -12.36 4.36 9.46
N ARG A 144 -11.58 3.64 8.66
CA ARG A 144 -11.83 3.38 7.24
C ARG A 144 -12.95 2.36 7.05
N LYS A 145 -13.00 1.32 7.88
CA LYS A 145 -14.14 0.39 7.91
C LYS A 145 -15.45 1.13 8.11
N ASN A 146 -15.49 2.00 9.13
CA ASN A 146 -16.69 2.77 9.47
C ASN A 146 -17.09 3.72 8.32
N GLU A 147 -16.13 4.34 7.66
CA GLU A 147 -16.37 5.17 6.47
C GLU A 147 -17.02 4.37 5.33
N MET A 148 -16.49 3.20 5.00
CA MET A 148 -17.04 2.34 3.95
C MET A 148 -18.45 1.87 4.25
N ILE A 149 -18.70 1.41 5.47
CA ILE A 149 -20.02 0.95 5.89
C ILE A 149 -21.05 2.09 5.85
N ASN A 150 -20.74 3.23 6.48
CA ASN A 150 -21.72 4.29 6.68
C ASN A 150 -21.97 5.12 5.42
N ASN A 151 -20.92 5.37 4.60
CA ASN A 151 -21.05 6.27 3.46
C ASN A 151 -21.42 5.55 2.15
N PHE A 152 -21.11 4.25 2.03
CA PHE A 152 -21.30 3.54 0.77
C PHE A 152 -22.22 2.33 0.87
N ILE A 153 -22.12 1.50 1.91
CA ILE A 153 -22.88 0.24 1.96
C ILE A 153 -24.28 0.45 2.54
N LYS A 154 -24.39 1.08 3.72
CA LYS A 154 -25.68 1.33 4.38
C LYS A 154 -26.68 2.17 3.58
N PRO A 155 -26.26 3.19 2.79
CA PRO A 155 -27.18 3.92 1.94
C PRO A 155 -27.78 3.09 0.80
N GLY A 156 -27.26 1.89 0.56
CA GLY A 156 -27.63 0.98 -0.52
C GLY A 156 -26.64 1.05 -1.69
N LEU A 157 -26.08 -0.10 -2.02
CA LEU A 157 -25.17 -0.20 -3.18
C LEU A 157 -25.96 -0.07 -4.48
N GLN A 158 -25.46 0.77 -5.37
CA GLN A 158 -25.95 0.89 -6.74
C GLN A 158 -25.19 -0.08 -7.65
N ASP A 159 -25.83 -0.55 -8.70
CA ASP A 159 -25.19 -1.37 -9.72
C ASP A 159 -24.09 -0.57 -10.42
N LEU A 160 -22.96 -1.22 -10.67
CA LEU A 160 -21.77 -0.58 -11.20
C LEU A 160 -21.70 -0.71 -12.72
N ALA A 161 -21.53 0.39 -13.45
CA ALA A 161 -21.23 0.37 -14.87
C ALA A 161 -19.81 -0.17 -15.10
N VAL A 162 -19.70 -1.38 -15.69
CA VAL A 162 -18.46 -2.17 -15.80
C VAL A 162 -17.92 -2.29 -17.21
N SER A 163 -18.40 -1.48 -18.15
CA SER A 163 -17.80 -1.34 -19.47
C SER A 163 -17.87 0.10 -19.97
N ARG A 164 -17.07 0.40 -20.99
CA ARG A 164 -17.01 1.70 -21.65
C ARG A 164 -16.98 1.54 -23.16
N THR A 165 -17.54 2.55 -23.86
CA THR A 165 -17.49 2.67 -25.34
C THR A 165 -16.81 3.96 -25.79
N SER A 166 -16.52 4.87 -24.85
CA SER A 166 -16.00 6.20 -25.12
C SER A 166 -14.51 6.24 -25.48
N PHE A 167 -13.76 5.17 -25.18
CA PHE A 167 -12.35 5.00 -25.53
C PHE A 167 -12.07 3.54 -25.91
N LYS A 168 -10.85 3.26 -26.42
CA LYS A 168 -10.49 1.93 -26.95
C LYS A 168 -9.36 1.24 -26.19
N TRP A 169 -8.57 1.99 -25.44
CA TRP A 169 -7.46 1.43 -24.70
C TRP A 169 -7.92 0.74 -23.41
N GLY A 170 -8.16 -0.54 -23.52
CA GLY A 170 -8.66 -1.40 -22.47
C GLY A 170 -8.88 -2.82 -22.97
N ILE A 171 -9.22 -3.74 -22.10
CA ILE A 171 -9.52 -5.14 -22.47
C ILE A 171 -10.87 -5.20 -23.18
N PRO A 172 -10.95 -5.63 -24.44
CA PRO A 172 -12.23 -5.70 -25.13
C PRO A 172 -13.11 -6.80 -24.52
N VAL A 173 -14.43 -6.54 -24.47
CA VAL A 173 -15.41 -7.58 -24.13
C VAL A 173 -15.50 -8.50 -25.34
N ASP A 174 -15.14 -9.81 -25.18
CA ASP A 174 -14.95 -10.75 -26.29
C ASP A 174 -16.20 -10.96 -27.13
N PHE A 175 -17.39 -10.96 -26.51
CA PHE A 175 -18.69 -11.14 -27.17
C PHE A 175 -19.34 -9.83 -27.62
N ASP A 176 -18.79 -8.65 -27.25
CA ASP A 176 -19.24 -7.34 -27.68
C ASP A 176 -18.05 -6.35 -27.77
N PRO A 177 -17.23 -6.44 -28.83
CA PRO A 177 -15.98 -5.67 -28.95
C PRO A 177 -16.12 -4.14 -29.07
N LYS A 178 -17.35 -3.64 -29.07
CA LYS A 178 -17.59 -2.18 -28.96
C LYS A 178 -17.24 -1.67 -27.55
N HIS A 179 -17.32 -2.55 -26.55
CA HIS A 179 -17.07 -2.26 -25.18
C HIS A 179 -15.67 -2.70 -24.77
N VAL A 180 -15.03 -1.90 -23.95
CA VAL A 180 -13.85 -2.30 -23.15
C VAL A 180 -14.28 -2.49 -21.70
N VAL A 181 -13.66 -3.45 -21.02
CA VAL A 181 -13.90 -3.73 -19.61
C VAL A 181 -13.52 -2.50 -18.78
N TYR A 182 -14.31 -2.21 -17.78
CA TYR A 182 -14.07 -1.13 -16.83
C TYR A 182 -12.76 -1.35 -16.07
N VAL A 183 -11.95 -0.29 -15.99
CA VAL A 183 -10.60 -0.31 -15.45
C VAL A 183 -10.49 -0.98 -14.08
N TRP A 184 -11.48 -0.84 -13.19
CA TRP A 184 -11.43 -1.48 -11.87
C TRP A 184 -11.76 -2.98 -11.88
N ILE A 185 -12.57 -3.47 -12.81
CA ILE A 185 -12.72 -4.93 -13.02
C ILE A 185 -11.41 -5.54 -13.51
N ASP A 186 -10.77 -4.85 -14.43
CA ASP A 186 -9.44 -5.18 -14.94
C ASP A 186 -8.39 -5.13 -13.83
N ALA A 187 -8.14 -3.95 -13.25
CA ALA A 187 -7.10 -3.74 -12.27
C ALA A 187 -7.20 -4.66 -11.04
N LEU A 188 -8.40 -4.86 -10.48
CA LEU A 188 -8.58 -5.70 -9.29
C LEU A 188 -8.32 -7.19 -9.58
N SER A 189 -8.62 -7.64 -10.80
CA SER A 189 -8.38 -9.04 -11.20
C SER A 189 -6.90 -9.43 -11.20
N ASN A 190 -5.97 -8.44 -11.27
CA ASN A 190 -4.55 -8.72 -11.27
C ASN A 190 -4.08 -9.50 -10.03
N TYR A 191 -4.73 -9.30 -8.87
CA TYR A 191 -4.36 -9.96 -7.62
C TYR A 191 -4.45 -11.48 -7.69
N ILE A 192 -5.33 -12.01 -8.51
CA ILE A 192 -5.47 -13.46 -8.72
C ILE A 192 -4.80 -13.93 -10.01
N THR A 193 -4.88 -13.17 -11.10
CA THR A 193 -4.25 -13.57 -12.37
C THR A 193 -2.73 -13.56 -12.27
N GLY A 194 -2.14 -12.63 -11.50
CA GLY A 194 -0.70 -12.55 -11.26
C GLY A 194 -0.11 -13.75 -10.54
N ILE A 195 -0.91 -14.55 -9.88
CA ILE A 195 -0.52 -15.79 -9.21
C ILE A 195 -1.09 -17.05 -9.91
N GLY A 196 -1.65 -16.90 -11.12
CA GLY A 196 -2.06 -18.03 -11.96
C GLY A 196 -3.49 -18.51 -11.74
N TYR A 197 -4.42 -17.61 -11.38
CA TYR A 197 -5.85 -17.91 -11.44
C TYR A 197 -6.28 -18.17 -12.87
N ASP A 198 -7.03 -19.23 -13.11
CA ASP A 198 -7.65 -19.58 -14.39
C ASP A 198 -9.16 -19.69 -14.24
N ALA A 199 -9.92 -18.94 -15.03
CA ALA A 199 -11.38 -18.91 -14.97
C ALA A 199 -12.03 -20.25 -15.39
N ASP A 200 -11.31 -21.10 -16.11
CA ASP A 200 -11.73 -22.45 -16.49
C ASP A 200 -11.39 -23.52 -15.41
N GLY A 201 -10.79 -23.08 -14.29
CA GLY A 201 -10.47 -23.95 -13.16
C GLY A 201 -9.10 -24.63 -13.20
N ASN A 202 -8.27 -24.35 -14.21
CA ASN A 202 -6.92 -24.92 -14.32
C ASN A 202 -5.88 -24.02 -13.62
N HIS A 203 -6.13 -23.71 -12.35
CA HIS A 203 -5.27 -22.82 -11.58
C HIS A 203 -3.84 -23.34 -11.45
N GLU A 204 -2.87 -22.42 -11.53
CA GLU A 204 -1.48 -22.72 -11.17
C GLU A 204 -1.34 -23.04 -9.68
N GLU A 205 -0.25 -23.75 -9.32
CA GLU A 205 0.04 -24.10 -7.93
C GLU A 205 0.20 -22.84 -7.04
N ARG A 206 0.73 -21.73 -7.58
CA ARG A 206 0.84 -20.47 -6.83
C ARG A 206 -0.50 -19.92 -6.39
N PHE A 207 -1.53 -20.01 -7.22
CA PHE A 207 -2.87 -19.57 -6.82
C PHE A 207 -3.40 -20.45 -5.68
N LYS A 208 -3.21 -21.76 -5.74
CA LYS A 208 -3.65 -22.67 -4.69
C LYS A 208 -2.91 -22.48 -3.38
N GLU A 209 -1.63 -22.10 -3.45
CA GLU A 209 -0.78 -21.89 -2.27
C GLU A 209 -0.99 -20.52 -1.62
N PHE A 210 -1.08 -19.44 -2.41
CA PHE A 210 -1.05 -18.06 -1.92
C PHE A 210 -2.42 -17.37 -1.89
N TRP A 211 -3.48 -17.97 -2.46
CA TRP A 211 -4.81 -17.40 -2.33
C TRP A 211 -5.64 -18.15 -1.27
N PRO A 212 -6.39 -17.49 -0.39
CA PRO A 212 -6.60 -16.03 -0.31
C PRO A 212 -5.38 -15.25 0.20
N ALA A 213 -5.21 -14.04 -0.32
CA ALA A 213 -4.17 -13.13 0.14
C ALA A 213 -4.34 -12.81 1.64
N ASP A 214 -3.24 -12.77 2.38
CA ASP A 214 -3.25 -12.37 3.80
C ASP A 214 -3.51 -10.87 3.92
N LEU A 215 -2.95 -10.06 3.01
CA LEU A 215 -3.02 -8.61 3.05
C LEU A 215 -3.09 -8.00 1.65
N HIS A 216 -4.06 -7.11 1.44
CA HIS A 216 -4.01 -6.08 0.41
C HIS A 216 -3.58 -4.76 1.04
N LEU A 217 -2.37 -4.31 0.74
CA LEU A 217 -1.83 -3.02 1.17
C LEU A 217 -2.05 -1.99 0.07
N ILE A 218 -2.92 -1.03 0.29
CA ILE A 218 -3.37 -0.08 -0.72
C ILE A 218 -3.43 1.36 -0.17
N GLY A 219 -3.44 2.37 -1.04
CA GLY A 219 -3.74 3.73 -0.65
C GLY A 219 -5.19 3.90 -0.20
N LYS A 220 -5.45 4.72 0.80
CA LYS A 220 -6.81 4.97 1.32
C LYS A 220 -7.78 5.54 0.28
N ASP A 221 -7.26 6.18 -0.77
CA ASP A 221 -8.03 6.75 -1.87
C ASP A 221 -8.70 5.70 -2.78
N ILE A 222 -8.18 4.48 -2.79
CA ILE A 222 -8.75 3.37 -3.56
C ILE A 222 -9.41 2.29 -2.68
N LEU A 223 -9.66 2.62 -1.42
CA LEU A 223 -10.22 1.69 -0.44
C LEU A 223 -11.59 1.14 -0.85
N ARG A 224 -12.48 2.00 -1.39
CA ARG A 224 -13.82 1.59 -1.84
C ARG A 224 -13.76 0.46 -2.86
N PHE A 225 -12.84 0.53 -3.80
CA PHE A 225 -12.69 -0.47 -4.85
C PHE A 225 -12.23 -1.82 -4.27
N HIS A 226 -11.35 -1.81 -3.27
CA HIS A 226 -10.78 -3.01 -2.64
C HIS A 226 -11.66 -3.62 -1.54
N THR A 227 -12.57 -2.85 -0.96
CA THR A 227 -13.42 -3.32 0.16
C THR A 227 -14.88 -3.51 -0.23
N ILE A 228 -15.30 -3.02 -1.39
CA ILE A 228 -16.65 -3.19 -1.91
C ILE A 228 -16.63 -3.92 -3.26
N TYR A 229 -16.02 -3.36 -4.31
CA TYR A 229 -16.08 -3.95 -5.65
C TYR A 229 -15.35 -5.29 -5.73
N TRP A 230 -14.12 -5.33 -5.23
CA TRP A 230 -13.31 -6.54 -5.25
C TRP A 230 -13.90 -7.72 -4.48
N PRO A 231 -14.31 -7.56 -3.21
CA PRO A 231 -14.98 -8.64 -2.50
C PRO A 231 -16.25 -9.12 -3.19
N ILE A 232 -17.06 -8.22 -3.74
CA ILE A 232 -18.28 -8.60 -4.45
C ILE A 232 -17.96 -9.36 -5.73
N MET A 233 -16.95 -8.95 -6.49
CA MET A 233 -16.49 -9.73 -7.66
C MET A 233 -16.07 -11.16 -7.26
N LEU A 234 -15.27 -11.29 -6.21
CA LEU A 234 -14.85 -12.58 -5.71
C LEU A 234 -16.02 -13.42 -5.23
N MET A 235 -16.99 -12.82 -4.53
CA MET A 235 -18.22 -13.51 -4.10
C MET A 235 -19.04 -14.01 -5.30
N ALA A 236 -19.15 -13.21 -6.36
CA ALA A 236 -19.89 -13.59 -7.57
C ALA A 236 -19.17 -14.69 -8.37
N LEU A 237 -17.86 -14.75 -8.32
CA LEU A 237 -17.04 -15.77 -8.96
C LEU A 237 -16.83 -17.03 -8.09
N ASP A 238 -17.38 -17.02 -6.87
CA ASP A 238 -17.20 -18.07 -5.86
C ASP A 238 -15.72 -18.31 -5.47
N ILE A 239 -14.98 -17.20 -5.34
CA ILE A 239 -13.57 -17.18 -4.94
C ILE A 239 -13.48 -16.68 -3.48
N PRO A 240 -12.66 -17.30 -2.61
CA PRO A 240 -12.42 -16.81 -1.26
C PRO A 240 -11.96 -15.35 -1.22
N LEU A 241 -12.38 -14.62 -0.19
CA LEU A 241 -11.97 -13.22 0.00
C LEU A 241 -10.57 -13.12 0.62
N PRO A 242 -9.81 -12.03 0.36
CA PRO A 242 -8.59 -11.74 1.09
C PRO A 242 -8.88 -11.59 2.59
N LYS A 243 -7.90 -11.90 3.44
CA LYS A 243 -8.10 -11.87 4.90
C LYS A 243 -8.17 -10.44 5.43
N GLN A 244 -7.39 -9.51 4.86
CA GLN A 244 -7.32 -8.12 5.29
C GLN A 244 -7.05 -7.17 4.13
N VAL A 245 -7.68 -5.99 4.20
CA VAL A 245 -7.40 -4.82 3.35
C VAL A 245 -6.98 -3.67 4.26
N PHE A 246 -5.75 -3.18 4.10
CA PHE A 246 -5.23 -2.04 4.83
C PHE A 246 -5.18 -0.80 3.95
N GLY A 247 -5.97 0.20 4.30
CA GLY A 247 -5.99 1.51 3.64
C GLY A 247 -4.88 2.42 4.18
N HIS A 248 -3.72 2.40 3.53
CA HIS A 248 -2.55 3.18 3.88
C HIS A 248 -2.85 4.70 3.80
N PRO A 249 -2.49 5.50 4.82
CA PRO A 249 -2.68 6.95 4.80
C PRO A 249 -1.79 7.65 3.76
N TRP A 250 -2.05 8.93 3.52
CA TRP A 250 -1.27 9.72 2.57
C TRP A 250 -0.01 10.28 3.21
N LEU A 251 1.00 10.47 2.37
CA LEU A 251 2.16 11.28 2.66
C LEU A 251 1.93 12.69 2.11
N LEU A 252 1.86 13.66 2.99
CA LEU A 252 1.60 15.06 2.66
C LEU A 252 2.93 15.85 2.59
N VAL A 253 2.97 16.87 1.76
CA VAL A 253 4.08 17.82 1.71
C VAL A 253 3.54 19.19 2.12
N GLY A 254 4.06 19.75 3.24
CA GLY A 254 3.50 20.92 3.85
C GLY A 254 2.05 20.70 4.29
N GLU A 255 1.17 21.63 3.96
CA GLU A 255 -0.25 21.58 4.38
C GLU A 255 -1.16 20.79 3.44
N GLY A 256 -0.61 20.01 2.48
CA GLY A 256 -1.48 19.37 1.52
C GLY A 256 -0.91 18.21 0.71
N LYS A 257 -1.80 17.57 -0.04
CA LYS A 257 -1.47 16.47 -0.95
C LYS A 257 -0.49 16.94 -2.03
N MET A 258 0.51 16.09 -2.32
CA MET A 258 1.43 16.33 -3.45
C MET A 258 0.67 16.44 -4.77
N SER A 259 1.00 17.43 -5.55
CA SER A 259 0.41 17.64 -6.88
C SER A 259 1.42 18.27 -7.82
N LYS A 260 1.54 17.71 -9.05
CA LYS A 260 2.40 18.30 -10.10
C LYS A 260 1.99 19.73 -10.43
N SER A 261 0.70 20.05 -10.40
CA SER A 261 0.19 21.40 -10.66
C SER A 261 0.54 22.42 -9.59
N LYS A 262 0.82 21.97 -8.36
CA LYS A 262 1.26 22.82 -7.25
C LYS A 262 2.79 22.92 -7.13
N GLY A 263 3.53 22.14 -7.91
CA GLY A 263 4.98 22.12 -7.88
C GLY A 263 5.60 21.61 -6.56
N ASN A 264 4.81 20.92 -5.72
CA ASN A 264 5.23 20.43 -4.41
C ASN A 264 5.50 18.91 -4.39
N VAL A 265 5.79 18.31 -5.54
CA VAL A 265 6.10 16.88 -5.62
C VAL A 265 7.55 16.65 -5.21
N ILE A 266 7.76 15.74 -4.27
CA ILE A 266 9.08 15.23 -3.90
C ILE A 266 9.25 13.87 -4.55
N TYR A 267 10.32 13.69 -5.31
CA TYR A 267 10.60 12.44 -6.03
C TYR A 267 11.54 11.56 -5.21
N ALA A 268 11.27 10.26 -5.19
CA ALA A 268 12.06 9.29 -4.41
C ALA A 268 13.52 9.21 -4.89
N ASP A 269 13.76 9.28 -6.20
CA ASP A 269 15.10 9.26 -6.76
C ASP A 269 15.94 10.51 -6.37
N ASP A 270 15.31 11.68 -6.23
CA ASP A 270 15.99 12.88 -5.74
C ASP A 270 16.32 12.75 -4.25
N LEU A 271 15.41 12.18 -3.44
CA LEU A 271 15.69 11.92 -2.04
C LEU A 271 16.83 10.92 -1.85
N VAL A 272 16.85 9.84 -2.65
CA VAL A 272 17.91 8.84 -2.57
C VAL A 272 19.26 9.43 -2.99
N LYS A 273 19.32 10.32 -3.98
CA LYS A 273 20.55 11.05 -4.35
C LYS A 273 21.07 11.95 -3.21
N LEU A 274 20.15 12.57 -2.45
CA LEU A 274 20.53 13.50 -1.36
C LEU A 274 20.92 12.75 -0.07
N PHE A 275 20.18 11.73 0.32
CA PHE A 275 20.26 11.13 1.65
C PHE A 275 20.70 9.65 1.65
N GLY A 276 20.73 9.00 0.50
CA GLY A 276 20.95 7.56 0.40
C GLY A 276 19.66 6.75 0.68
N VAL A 277 19.60 5.54 0.13
CA VAL A 277 18.38 4.70 0.16
C VAL A 277 17.97 4.30 1.58
N ASP A 278 18.91 3.98 2.45
CA ASP A 278 18.59 3.52 3.81
C ASP A 278 17.94 4.61 4.66
N ALA A 279 18.45 5.86 4.56
CA ALA A 279 17.86 7.00 5.25
C ALA A 279 16.45 7.30 4.72
N VAL A 280 16.25 7.25 3.39
CA VAL A 280 14.93 7.47 2.79
C VAL A 280 13.94 6.38 3.22
N ARG A 281 14.34 5.10 3.25
CA ARG A 281 13.51 4.00 3.74
C ARG A 281 13.10 4.21 5.20
N TYR A 282 14.09 4.55 6.06
CA TYR A 282 13.82 4.88 7.46
C TYR A 282 12.77 5.97 7.59
N LEU A 283 12.96 7.10 6.90
CA LEU A 283 12.04 8.24 6.91
C LEU A 283 10.63 7.88 6.46
N MET A 284 10.50 7.14 5.35
CA MET A 284 9.20 6.72 4.82
C MET A 284 8.44 5.82 5.80
N LEU A 285 9.14 4.94 6.49
CA LEU A 285 8.53 4.00 7.44
C LEU A 285 8.24 4.65 8.80
N HIS A 286 9.09 5.59 9.23
CA HIS A 286 8.95 6.27 10.52
C HIS A 286 7.90 7.39 10.48
N GLU A 287 7.81 8.19 9.40
CA GLU A 287 6.90 9.33 9.31
C GLU A 287 5.48 8.96 8.83
N MET A 288 5.14 7.68 8.83
CA MET A 288 3.82 7.16 8.42
C MET A 288 3.08 6.54 9.62
N PRO A 289 2.31 7.35 10.39
CA PRO A 289 1.47 6.84 11.47
C PRO A 289 0.42 5.86 10.94
N PHE A 290 0.05 4.88 11.76
CA PHE A 290 -0.85 3.78 11.38
C PHE A 290 -2.17 4.23 10.72
N ALA A 291 -2.82 5.26 11.23
CA ALA A 291 -4.17 5.67 10.79
C ALA A 291 -4.27 7.14 10.36
N GLN A 292 -3.18 7.89 10.41
CA GLN A 292 -3.15 9.33 10.13
C GLN A 292 -2.19 9.62 8.99
N ASP A 293 -2.48 10.69 8.24
CA ASP A 293 -1.59 11.14 7.18
C ASP A 293 -0.24 11.59 7.77
N GLY A 294 0.84 11.15 7.13
CA GLY A 294 2.19 11.58 7.47
C GLY A 294 2.54 12.89 6.78
N THR A 295 3.46 13.65 7.37
CA THR A 295 3.98 14.89 6.76
C THR A 295 5.45 14.71 6.42
N LEU A 296 5.84 15.03 5.20
CA LEU A 296 7.20 14.98 4.73
C LEU A 296 7.68 16.39 4.36
N THR A 297 8.75 16.84 5.02
CA THR A 297 9.48 18.07 4.66
C THR A 297 10.97 17.80 4.71
N TYR A 298 11.76 18.59 3.99
CA TYR A 298 13.23 18.48 4.06
C TYR A 298 13.76 18.71 5.47
N ASP A 299 13.14 19.61 6.24
CA ASP A 299 13.53 19.90 7.63
C ASP A 299 13.32 18.68 8.52
N ILE A 300 12.17 18.00 8.43
CA ILE A 300 11.89 16.76 9.16
C ILE A 300 12.91 15.68 8.76
N MET A 301 13.22 15.53 7.46
CA MET A 301 14.21 14.56 7.01
C MET A 301 15.58 14.80 7.61
N VAL A 302 16.08 16.04 7.56
CA VAL A 302 17.37 16.42 8.13
C VAL A 302 17.39 16.24 9.65
N GLU A 303 16.31 16.61 10.33
CA GLU A 303 16.18 16.42 11.78
C GLU A 303 16.25 14.93 12.14
N ARG A 304 15.49 14.07 11.49
CA ARG A 304 15.49 12.62 11.77
C ARG A 304 16.82 11.96 11.48
N ILE A 305 17.45 12.30 10.37
CA ILE A 305 18.79 11.76 10.05
C ILE A 305 19.79 12.15 11.13
N ASN A 306 19.78 13.40 11.60
CA ASN A 306 20.71 13.88 12.62
C ASN A 306 20.37 13.33 14.01
N SER A 307 19.10 13.42 14.44
CA SER A 307 18.70 12.99 15.78
C SER A 307 18.73 11.48 15.95
N ASP A 308 18.12 10.75 15.02
CA ASP A 308 17.89 9.33 15.20
C ASP A 308 19.05 8.50 14.63
N LEU A 309 19.37 8.67 13.35
CA LEU A 309 20.39 7.83 12.72
C LEU A 309 21.81 8.22 13.13
N ALA A 310 22.15 9.52 13.20
CA ALA A 310 23.48 9.92 13.58
C ALA A 310 23.68 9.94 15.12
N ASN A 311 22.83 10.65 15.86
CA ASN A 311 23.05 10.87 17.29
C ASN A 311 22.63 9.70 18.18
N ILE A 312 21.53 8.98 17.84
CA ILE A 312 21.13 7.82 18.66
C ILE A 312 21.88 6.57 18.19
N LEU A 313 21.66 6.12 16.95
CA LEU A 313 22.23 4.87 16.44
C LEU A 313 23.74 4.99 16.18
N GLY A 314 24.14 5.96 15.35
CA GLY A 314 25.54 6.12 14.96
C GLY A 314 26.46 6.42 16.13
N ASN A 315 26.04 7.31 17.06
CA ASN A 315 26.79 7.59 18.26
C ASN A 315 26.90 6.37 19.20
N LEU A 316 25.82 5.59 19.37
CA LEU A 316 25.87 4.36 20.17
C LEU A 316 26.90 3.39 19.61
N VAL A 317 26.88 3.11 18.32
CA VAL A 317 27.84 2.21 17.65
C VAL A 317 29.26 2.74 17.79
N ASN A 318 29.49 4.02 17.51
CA ASN A 318 30.82 4.63 17.61
C ASN A 318 31.39 4.59 19.04
N ARG A 319 30.58 4.97 20.04
CA ARG A 319 30.99 4.95 21.46
C ARG A 319 31.32 3.53 21.93
N THR A 320 30.43 2.56 21.61
CA THR A 320 30.62 1.16 22.02
C THR A 320 31.89 0.60 21.41
N LEU A 321 32.12 0.73 20.11
CA LEU A 321 33.31 0.23 19.43
C LEU A 321 34.59 0.94 19.92
N ALA A 322 34.56 2.26 20.06
CA ALA A 322 35.70 3.04 20.52
C ALA A 322 36.14 2.65 21.95
N MET A 323 35.19 2.47 22.88
CA MET A 323 35.46 2.06 24.25
C MET A 323 35.94 0.61 24.34
N THR A 324 35.29 -0.31 23.61
CA THR A 324 35.69 -1.71 23.53
C THR A 324 37.13 -1.84 23.03
N ASN A 325 37.49 -1.12 21.97
CA ASN A 325 38.89 -1.11 21.47
C ASN A 325 39.86 -0.50 22.51
N LYS A 326 39.48 0.63 23.09
CA LYS A 326 40.37 1.36 24.00
C LYS A 326 40.63 0.64 25.31
N TYR A 327 39.61 0.03 25.91
CA TYR A 327 39.70 -0.54 27.27
C TYR A 327 39.90 -2.05 27.25
N ASN A 328 39.40 -2.76 26.25
CA ASN A 328 39.40 -4.23 26.20
C ASN A 328 40.15 -4.79 24.96
N GLY A 329 40.91 -3.95 24.22
CA GLY A 329 41.67 -4.40 23.07
C GLY A 329 40.82 -4.97 21.92
N GLY A 330 39.55 -4.54 21.83
CA GLY A 330 38.59 -5.04 20.82
C GLY A 330 37.92 -6.37 21.17
N ILE A 331 38.16 -6.91 22.36
CA ILE A 331 37.62 -8.20 22.80
C ILE A 331 36.49 -7.96 23.81
N VAL A 332 35.33 -8.54 23.52
CA VAL A 332 34.18 -8.51 24.43
C VAL A 332 34.18 -9.80 25.25
N THR A 333 34.33 -9.67 26.56
CA THR A 333 34.27 -10.79 27.53
C THR A 333 33.12 -10.56 28.48
N ASN A 334 32.48 -11.63 28.95
CA ASN A 334 31.47 -11.55 29.98
C ASN A 334 32.03 -12.09 31.30
N ALA A 335 32.48 -11.20 32.18
CA ALA A 335 32.98 -11.54 33.49
C ALA A 335 31.87 -11.89 34.50
N LYS A 336 30.58 -11.78 34.09
CA LYS A 336 29.39 -12.05 34.91
C LYS A 336 29.29 -11.17 36.17
N VAL A 337 29.82 -9.97 36.10
CA VAL A 337 29.70 -8.95 37.15
C VAL A 337 28.47 -8.11 36.87
N SER A 338 27.48 -8.13 37.76
CA SER A 338 26.23 -7.37 37.62
C SER A 338 26.30 -6.00 38.30
N GLY A 339 25.55 -5.03 37.80
CA GLY A 339 25.40 -3.71 38.39
C GLY A 339 23.93 -3.25 38.43
N GLU A 340 23.74 -2.13 39.10
CA GLU A 340 22.42 -1.56 39.40
C GLU A 340 21.53 -1.35 38.15
N PHE A 341 22.11 -0.92 37.02
CA PHE A 341 21.36 -0.54 35.81
C PHE A 341 21.17 -1.69 34.81
N ASP A 342 21.76 -2.88 35.10
CA ASP A 342 21.81 -3.97 34.11
C ASP A 342 20.43 -4.58 33.85
N GLN A 343 19.66 -4.86 34.92
CA GLN A 343 18.43 -5.61 34.82
C GLN A 343 17.39 -4.86 33.95
N GLU A 344 17.29 -3.56 34.14
CA GLU A 344 16.37 -2.72 33.31
C GLU A 344 16.71 -2.82 31.83
N LEU A 345 17.98 -2.73 31.44
CA LEU A 345 18.41 -2.84 30.05
C LEU A 345 18.18 -4.25 29.50
N ILE A 346 18.47 -5.28 30.30
CA ILE A 346 18.26 -6.68 29.94
C ILE A 346 16.76 -6.93 29.66
N ASP A 347 15.90 -6.51 30.58
CA ASP A 347 14.45 -6.70 30.45
C ASP A 347 13.90 -5.98 29.23
N LEU A 348 14.36 -4.76 28.96
CA LEU A 348 13.98 -4.01 27.76
C LEU A 348 14.46 -4.72 26.50
N ALA A 349 15.73 -5.14 26.46
CA ALA A 349 16.29 -5.84 25.31
C ALA A 349 15.58 -7.17 25.01
N LEU A 350 15.19 -7.91 26.05
CA LEU A 350 14.46 -9.18 25.90
C LEU A 350 12.99 -8.97 25.48
N SER A 351 12.36 -7.86 25.91
CA SER A 351 10.96 -7.57 25.57
C SER A 351 10.79 -6.91 24.20
N THR A 352 11.77 -6.15 23.73
CA THR A 352 11.67 -5.38 22.47
C THR A 352 11.35 -6.25 21.24
N PRO A 353 11.97 -7.43 21.01
CA PRO A 353 11.66 -8.23 19.83
C PRO A 353 10.17 -8.63 19.76
N LYS A 354 9.57 -8.96 20.90
CA LYS A 354 8.15 -9.29 20.95
C LYS A 354 7.27 -8.08 20.66
N LYS A 355 7.57 -6.90 21.21
CA LYS A 355 6.82 -5.66 20.94
C LYS A 355 6.87 -5.31 19.46
N VAL A 356 8.06 -5.35 18.86
CA VAL A 356 8.27 -5.10 17.42
C VAL A 356 7.43 -6.06 16.59
N SER A 357 7.46 -7.38 16.90
CA SER A 357 6.65 -8.37 16.20
C SER A 357 5.15 -8.08 16.33
N ASP A 358 4.68 -7.82 17.56
CA ASP A 358 3.26 -7.53 17.82
C ASP A 358 2.77 -6.27 17.10
N HIS A 359 3.61 -5.25 16.97
CA HIS A 359 3.30 -4.04 16.19
C HIS A 359 3.34 -4.30 14.67
N MET A 360 4.33 -5.03 14.17
CA MET A 360 4.42 -5.39 12.77
C MET A 360 3.23 -6.25 12.31
N ASP A 361 2.80 -7.20 13.12
CA ASP A 361 1.62 -8.04 12.84
C ASP A 361 0.32 -7.22 12.71
N ARG A 362 0.31 -6.02 13.32
CA ARG A 362 -0.80 -5.06 13.24
C ARG A 362 -0.53 -3.92 12.26
N LEU A 363 0.49 -4.01 11.44
CA LEU A 363 0.91 -2.99 10.46
C LEU A 363 1.28 -1.63 11.09
N ARG A 364 1.64 -1.62 12.39
CA ARG A 364 2.10 -0.45 13.14
C ARG A 364 3.61 -0.27 12.98
N VAL A 365 4.04 0.02 11.75
CA VAL A 365 5.47 0.05 11.40
C VAL A 365 6.21 1.15 12.16
N GLN A 366 5.63 2.35 12.27
CA GLN A 366 6.21 3.45 13.05
C GLN A 366 6.44 3.02 14.50
N ASP A 367 5.40 2.47 15.16
CA ASP A 367 5.49 2.05 16.57
C ASP A 367 6.59 0.97 16.77
N SER A 368 6.78 0.09 15.77
CA SER A 368 7.86 -0.91 15.78
C SER A 368 9.25 -0.28 15.72
N ILE A 369 9.41 0.78 14.92
CA ILE A 369 10.66 1.53 14.84
C ILE A 369 10.91 2.28 16.14
N ASP A 370 9.88 2.90 16.73
CA ASP A 370 9.98 3.60 18.00
C ASP A 370 10.43 2.66 19.14
N ASP A 371 9.89 1.44 19.22
CA ASP A 371 10.35 0.43 20.19
C ASP A 371 11.84 0.08 20.05
N ILE A 372 12.34 -0.02 18.81
CA ILE A 372 13.76 -0.25 18.53
C ILE A 372 14.59 0.95 19.00
N PHE A 373 14.17 2.16 18.66
CA PHE A 373 14.91 3.37 19.04
C PHE A 373 14.86 3.66 20.54
N ASP A 374 13.81 3.26 21.24
CA ASP A 374 13.74 3.35 22.70
C ASP A 374 14.78 2.42 23.36
N LEU A 375 14.99 1.22 22.82
CA LEU A 375 16.10 0.37 23.26
C LEU A 375 17.46 1.03 22.99
N LEU A 376 17.67 1.62 21.82
CA LEU A 376 18.92 2.30 21.47
C LEU A 376 19.20 3.52 22.38
N LYS A 377 18.17 4.31 22.70
CA LYS A 377 18.24 5.41 23.66
C LYS A 377 18.62 4.90 25.05
N ARG A 378 17.97 3.80 25.48
CA ARG A 378 18.30 3.18 26.78
C ARG A 378 19.74 2.66 26.82
N CYS A 379 20.26 2.08 25.72
CA CYS A 379 21.67 1.69 25.62
C CYS A 379 22.62 2.90 25.76
N ASN A 380 22.34 4.02 25.10
CA ASN A 380 23.14 5.23 25.26
C ASN A 380 23.14 5.72 26.72
N LYS A 381 21.96 5.78 27.35
CA LYS A 381 21.82 6.15 28.75
C LYS A 381 22.59 5.21 29.69
N TYR A 382 22.57 3.90 29.43
CA TYR A 382 23.31 2.90 30.20
C TYR A 382 24.83 3.15 30.15
N ILE A 383 25.37 3.54 28.99
CA ILE A 383 26.80 3.92 28.89
C ILE A 383 27.10 5.14 29.77
N ASP A 384 26.21 6.12 29.85
CA ASP A 384 26.41 7.30 30.70
C ASP A 384 26.28 6.97 32.19
N GLU A 385 25.33 6.14 32.58
CA GLU A 385 25.11 5.71 33.97
C GLU A 385 26.22 4.83 34.48
N THR A 386 26.73 3.89 33.67
CA THR A 386 27.81 2.98 34.05
C THR A 386 29.20 3.60 33.95
N ALA A 387 29.35 4.68 33.18
CA ALA A 387 30.59 5.42 32.99
C ALA A 387 31.83 4.50 32.77
N PRO A 388 31.89 3.70 31.67
CA PRO A 388 32.98 2.74 31.45
C PRO A 388 34.38 3.36 31.48
N TRP A 389 34.49 4.65 31.14
CA TRP A 389 35.75 5.41 31.23
C TRP A 389 36.24 5.66 32.67
N ALA A 390 35.35 5.57 33.66
CA ALA A 390 35.69 5.61 35.09
C ALA A 390 36.03 4.21 35.59
N LEU A 391 35.20 3.20 35.26
CA LEU A 391 35.45 1.81 35.66
C LEU A 391 36.80 1.30 35.14
N ALA A 392 37.18 1.60 33.91
CA ALA A 392 38.45 1.18 33.32
C ALA A 392 39.72 1.76 34.02
N LYS A 393 39.58 2.73 34.91
CA LYS A 393 40.68 3.32 35.69
C LYS A 393 40.86 2.67 37.07
N ASP A 394 39.88 1.87 37.48
CA ASP A 394 39.87 1.22 38.80
C ASP A 394 40.04 -0.30 38.62
N GLU A 395 41.19 -0.81 39.04
CA GLU A 395 41.49 -2.24 38.91
C GLU A 395 40.47 -3.14 39.64
N ALA A 396 39.82 -2.65 40.71
CA ALA A 396 38.81 -3.40 41.45
C ALA A 396 37.48 -3.54 40.65
N ASN A 397 37.23 -2.64 39.73
CA ASN A 397 35.99 -2.57 38.94
C ASN A 397 36.19 -2.82 37.42
N LYS A 398 37.39 -3.23 37.01
CA LYS A 398 37.77 -3.40 35.62
C LYS A 398 36.98 -4.50 34.91
N ASP A 399 36.53 -5.50 35.64
CA ASP A 399 35.73 -6.62 35.13
C ASP A 399 34.24 -6.29 35.02
N ARG A 400 33.84 -5.12 35.57
CA ARG A 400 32.49 -4.61 35.48
C ARG A 400 32.27 -3.87 34.14
#